data_0e2e53b9982f44a538e6dcebd2ab7a47
#
_entry.id   0e2e53b9982f44a538e6dcebd2ab7a47
#
_cell.length_a   1.000
_cell.length_b   1.000
_cell.length_c   1.000
_cell.angle_alpha   90.00
_cell.angle_beta   90.00
_cell.angle_gamma   90.00
#
_symmetry.space_group_name_H-M   'P 1'
#
loop_
_entity.id
_entity.type
_entity.pdbx_description
1 polymer ?
#
loop_
_entity_poly.entity_id
_entity_poly.type
_entity_poly.pdbx_seq_one_letter_code
_entity_poly.pdbx_strand_id
1 'polypeptide(L)'
;MNRENLLFAIIGLLLGFIVGFLFASSMSQKVAQSQTAGAAQNLPADHPPIGAQNAQDPSAIREQVTASIEKARKEPQNFEAQVKAAELYYQIQRYDQSIEFLLKANQLKPTDYETVVTLGMVNLDAGHYDQAEKWYHAAIKMKSDDVRSLAGLAASTLQRGDAKAAEDAIAQLEKVDPSSQDLPQFKEKLASLKQGK
;
A
#
# COMPACT_ATOMS: atom_id res chain seq x y z
N MET A 1 -43.65 -9.59 18.31
CA MET A 1 -42.54 -10.53 18.18
C MET A 1 -41.79 -10.50 19.51
N ASN A 2 -41.78 -11.58 20.26
CA ASN A 2 -41.21 -11.62 21.62
C ASN A 2 -39.70 -11.52 21.53
N ARG A 3 -39.06 -10.81 22.48
CA ARG A 3 -37.59 -10.59 22.50
C ARG A 3 -36.80 -11.89 22.43
N GLU A 4 -37.33 -12.97 22.99
CA GLU A 4 -36.72 -14.31 22.96
C GLU A 4 -36.68 -14.89 21.54
N ASN A 5 -37.75 -14.76 20.76
CA ASN A 5 -37.81 -15.25 19.38
C ASN A 5 -36.86 -14.49 18.45
N LEU A 6 -36.64 -13.20 18.71
CA LEU A 6 -35.64 -12.39 17.98
C LEU A 6 -34.22 -12.85 18.30
N LEU A 7 -33.93 -13.19 19.55
CA LEU A 7 -32.64 -13.67 20.02
C LEU A 7 -32.28 -15.04 19.38
N PHE A 8 -33.24 -15.98 19.35
CA PHE A 8 -33.07 -17.26 18.68
C PHE A 8 -32.90 -17.14 17.17
N ALA A 9 -33.56 -16.20 16.52
CA ALA A 9 -33.38 -15.93 15.09
C ALA A 9 -31.97 -15.39 14.78
N ILE A 10 -31.45 -14.47 15.61
CA ILE A 10 -30.09 -13.92 15.45
C ILE A 10 -29.01 -15.00 15.69
N ILE A 11 -29.19 -15.82 16.74
CA ILE A 11 -28.26 -16.93 17.05
C ILE A 11 -28.28 -17.97 15.91
N GLY A 12 -29.44 -18.34 15.39
CA GLY A 12 -29.56 -19.26 14.26
C GLY A 12 -28.89 -18.75 12.99
N LEU A 13 -29.00 -17.44 12.71
CA LEU A 13 -28.40 -16.80 11.54
C LEU A 13 -26.86 -16.73 11.67
N LEU A 14 -26.35 -16.45 12.86
CA LEU A 14 -24.91 -16.44 13.15
C LEU A 14 -24.29 -17.85 13.06
N LEU A 15 -24.97 -18.86 13.62
CA LEU A 15 -24.50 -20.25 13.53
C LEU A 15 -24.53 -20.76 12.08
N GLY A 16 -25.59 -20.44 11.31
CA GLY A 16 -25.67 -20.77 9.88
C GLY A 16 -24.54 -20.15 9.06
N PHE A 17 -24.18 -18.88 9.36
CA PHE A 17 -23.07 -18.19 8.68
C PHE A 17 -21.71 -18.82 8.99
N ILE A 18 -21.46 -19.19 10.25
CA ILE A 18 -20.20 -19.84 10.67
C ILE A 18 -20.06 -21.21 10.01
N VAL A 19 -21.10 -22.04 10.01
CA VAL A 19 -21.07 -23.37 9.38
C VAL A 19 -20.94 -23.24 7.86
N GLY A 20 -21.65 -22.28 7.22
CA GLY A 20 -21.54 -22.00 5.78
C GLY A 20 -20.15 -21.54 5.38
N PHE A 21 -19.53 -20.67 6.17
CA PHE A 21 -18.18 -20.16 5.93
C PHE A 21 -17.13 -21.27 6.05
N LEU A 22 -17.20 -22.11 7.07
CA LEU A 22 -16.28 -23.24 7.25
C LEU A 22 -16.43 -24.27 6.11
N PHE A 23 -17.66 -24.52 5.64
CA PHE A 23 -17.91 -25.44 4.54
C PHE A 23 -17.39 -24.86 3.19
N ALA A 24 -17.63 -23.59 2.92
CA ALA A 24 -17.14 -22.90 1.74
C ALA A 24 -15.59 -22.84 1.70
N SER A 25 -14.94 -22.61 2.85
CA SER A 25 -13.47 -22.60 2.95
C SER A 25 -12.86 -23.98 2.70
N SER A 26 -13.49 -25.07 3.18
CA SER A 26 -13.02 -26.44 2.95
C SER A 26 -13.21 -26.90 1.48
N MET A 27 -14.24 -26.37 0.82
CA MET A 27 -14.52 -26.70 -0.60
C MET A 27 -13.56 -25.95 -1.53
N SER A 28 -13.19 -24.71 -1.21
CA SER A 28 -12.21 -23.92 -1.98
C SER A 28 -10.82 -24.57 -1.97
N GLN A 29 -10.39 -25.17 -0.86
CA GLN A 29 -9.11 -25.91 -0.82
C GLN A 29 -9.12 -27.18 -1.66
N LYS A 30 -10.24 -27.89 -1.76
CA LYS A 30 -10.34 -29.09 -2.61
C LYS A 30 -10.40 -28.76 -4.10
N VAL A 31 -11.03 -27.65 -4.48
CA VAL A 31 -11.09 -27.19 -5.88
C VAL A 31 -9.72 -26.70 -6.37
N ALA A 32 -8.95 -26.00 -5.53
CA ALA A 32 -7.60 -25.59 -5.87
C ALA A 32 -6.62 -26.76 -6.08
N GLN A 33 -6.79 -27.87 -5.35
CA GLN A 33 -5.97 -29.08 -5.52
C GLN A 33 -6.37 -29.92 -6.75
N SER A 34 -7.62 -29.89 -7.18
CA SER A 34 -8.08 -30.65 -8.36
C SER A 34 -7.84 -29.92 -9.68
N GLN A 35 -7.68 -28.61 -9.70
CA GLN A 35 -7.38 -27.85 -10.92
C GLN A 35 -5.91 -27.92 -11.34
N THR A 36 -4.98 -28.20 -10.42
CA THR A 36 -3.57 -28.37 -10.77
C THR A 36 -3.22 -29.74 -11.35
N ALA A 37 -4.07 -30.76 -11.14
CA ALA A 37 -3.85 -32.10 -11.66
C ALA A 37 -4.47 -32.35 -13.05
N GLY A 38 -5.42 -31.53 -13.49
CA GLY A 38 -6.16 -31.72 -14.75
C GLY A 38 -5.66 -30.91 -15.94
N ALA A 39 -4.90 -29.83 -15.71
CA ALA A 39 -4.44 -28.94 -16.79
C ALA A 39 -3.12 -29.37 -17.46
N ALA A 40 -2.43 -30.37 -16.94
CA ALA A 40 -1.13 -30.81 -17.46
C ALA A 40 -1.22 -31.88 -18.58
N GLN A 41 -2.40 -32.35 -18.95
CA GLN A 41 -2.52 -33.53 -19.84
C GLN A 41 -2.84 -33.25 -21.32
N ASN A 42 -3.00 -31.97 -21.74
CA ASN A 42 -3.35 -31.66 -23.15
C ASN A 42 -2.51 -30.54 -23.80
N LEU A 43 -1.29 -30.30 -23.34
CA LEU A 43 -0.38 -29.39 -24.02
C LEU A 43 0.56 -30.19 -24.95
N PRO A 44 0.79 -29.74 -26.21
CA PRO A 44 1.77 -30.35 -27.10
C PRO A 44 3.17 -30.33 -26.45
N ALA A 45 3.99 -31.35 -26.74
CA ALA A 45 5.30 -31.59 -26.15
C ALA A 45 6.35 -30.48 -26.38
N ASP A 46 6.06 -29.50 -27.23
CA ASP A 46 6.97 -28.38 -27.57
C ASP A 46 6.70 -27.06 -26.85
N HIS A 47 5.77 -27.03 -25.87
CA HIS A 47 5.61 -25.84 -25.05
C HIS A 47 6.56 -25.88 -23.86
N PRO A 48 7.35 -24.80 -23.63
CA PRO A 48 8.13 -24.70 -22.40
C PRO A 48 7.16 -24.76 -21.21
N PRO A 49 7.52 -25.41 -20.09
CA PRO A 49 6.63 -25.59 -18.94
C PRO A 49 6.17 -24.22 -18.42
N ILE A 50 4.87 -23.93 -18.59
CA ILE A 50 4.24 -22.74 -18.03
C ILE A 50 4.15 -22.96 -16.52
N GLY A 51 5.09 -22.39 -15.78
CA GLY A 51 5.05 -22.42 -14.31
C GLY A 51 6.37 -22.67 -13.59
N ALA A 52 7.48 -22.88 -14.30
CA ALA A 52 8.77 -23.15 -13.64
C ALA A 52 9.72 -21.95 -13.53
N GLN A 53 9.28 -20.74 -13.91
CA GLN A 53 10.10 -19.53 -13.78
C GLN A 53 9.42 -18.58 -12.82
N ASN A 54 9.92 -18.53 -11.58
CA ASN A 54 9.61 -17.62 -10.47
C ASN A 54 8.58 -18.02 -9.39
N ALA A 55 8.29 -19.28 -9.17
CA ALA A 55 7.82 -19.68 -7.86
C ALA A 55 9.04 -19.78 -6.92
N GLN A 56 9.58 -18.64 -6.49
CA GLN A 56 10.53 -18.62 -5.37
C GLN A 56 9.83 -19.28 -4.18
N ASP A 57 10.48 -20.28 -3.59
CA ASP A 57 9.99 -20.96 -2.38
C ASP A 57 9.62 -19.88 -1.33
N PRO A 58 8.37 -19.88 -0.81
CA PRO A 58 7.97 -18.89 0.19
C PRO A 58 8.87 -18.87 1.44
N SER A 59 9.57 -19.96 1.73
CA SER A 59 10.55 -20.03 2.81
C SER A 59 11.83 -19.26 2.45
N ALA A 60 12.32 -19.36 1.21
CA ALA A 60 13.48 -18.63 0.72
C ALA A 60 13.22 -17.12 0.68
N ILE A 61 12.02 -16.70 0.24
CA ILE A 61 11.62 -15.28 0.28
C ILE A 61 11.64 -14.75 1.71
N ARG A 62 11.07 -15.50 2.64
CA ARG A 62 11.02 -15.11 4.06
C ARG A 62 12.43 -15.00 4.67
N GLU A 63 13.30 -15.93 4.36
CA GLU A 63 14.70 -15.91 4.80
C GLU A 63 15.43 -14.69 4.23
N GLN A 64 15.28 -14.40 2.93
CA GLN A 64 15.87 -13.23 2.29
C GLN A 64 15.37 -11.92 2.90
N VAL A 65 14.07 -11.82 3.20
CA VAL A 65 13.48 -10.65 3.88
C VAL A 65 14.10 -10.48 5.27
N THR A 66 14.16 -11.57 6.05
CA THR A 66 14.74 -11.55 7.40
C THR A 66 16.20 -11.12 7.36
N ALA A 67 16.99 -11.72 6.49
CA ALA A 67 18.42 -11.38 6.33
C ALA A 67 18.63 -9.91 5.95
N SER A 68 17.80 -9.36 5.06
CA SER A 68 17.87 -7.95 4.65
C SER A 68 17.57 -6.99 5.81
N ILE A 69 16.56 -7.31 6.61
CA ILE A 69 16.19 -6.50 7.79
C ILE A 69 17.29 -6.59 8.86
N GLU A 70 17.84 -7.78 9.11
CA GLU A 70 18.97 -7.95 10.04
C GLU A 70 20.20 -7.20 9.58
N LYS A 71 20.49 -7.21 8.28
CA LYS A 71 21.59 -6.41 7.72
C LYS A 71 21.42 -4.93 8.03
N ALA A 72 20.25 -4.37 7.77
CA ALA A 72 19.96 -2.96 8.05
C ALA A 72 20.11 -2.61 9.54
N ARG A 73 19.79 -3.55 10.44
CA ARG A 73 19.97 -3.37 11.90
C ARG A 73 21.44 -3.44 12.33
N LYS A 74 22.22 -4.34 11.72
CA LYS A 74 23.65 -4.52 12.01
C LYS A 74 24.52 -3.43 11.38
N GLU A 75 24.07 -2.86 10.26
CA GLU A 75 24.75 -1.83 9.50
C GLU A 75 23.96 -0.51 9.50
N PRO A 76 23.79 0.19 10.61
CA PRO A 76 22.91 1.37 10.71
C PRO A 76 23.38 2.54 9.84
N GLN A 77 24.63 2.56 9.42
CA GLN A 77 25.22 3.57 8.53
C GLN A 77 25.17 3.19 7.04
N ASN A 78 24.60 2.04 6.71
CA ASN A 78 24.45 1.58 5.33
C ASN A 78 23.12 2.08 4.77
N PHE A 79 23.17 3.15 3.97
CA PHE A 79 22.01 3.76 3.34
C PHE A 79 21.17 2.75 2.53
N GLU A 80 21.81 1.97 1.68
CA GLU A 80 21.14 0.99 0.81
C GLU A 80 20.44 -0.10 1.62
N ALA A 81 21.06 -0.53 2.73
CA ALA A 81 20.43 -1.51 3.63
C ALA A 81 19.20 -0.92 4.32
N GLN A 82 19.22 0.36 4.74
CA GLN A 82 18.07 1.02 5.34
C GLN A 82 16.92 1.13 4.33
N VAL A 83 17.19 1.60 3.12
CA VAL A 83 16.18 1.71 2.06
C VAL A 83 15.58 0.32 1.75
N LYS A 84 16.42 -0.71 1.62
CA LYS A 84 15.95 -2.07 1.32
C LYS A 84 15.05 -2.65 2.42
N ALA A 85 15.40 -2.42 3.69
CA ALA A 85 14.55 -2.84 4.80
C ALA A 85 13.20 -2.11 4.79
N ALA A 86 13.21 -0.80 4.49
CA ALA A 86 11.99 -0.01 4.37
C ALA A 86 11.07 -0.52 3.25
N GLU A 87 11.60 -0.81 2.07
CA GLU A 87 10.85 -1.39 0.96
C GLU A 87 10.15 -2.71 1.35
N LEU A 88 10.88 -3.60 2.04
CA LEU A 88 10.36 -4.90 2.46
C LEU A 88 9.23 -4.75 3.49
N TYR A 89 9.38 -3.83 4.44
CA TYR A 89 8.33 -3.53 5.40
C TYR A 89 7.11 -2.89 4.73
N TYR A 90 7.31 -2.02 3.74
CA TYR A 90 6.22 -1.43 2.94
C TYR A 90 5.43 -2.50 2.19
N GLN A 91 6.10 -3.44 1.52
CA GLN A 91 5.48 -4.53 0.76
C GLN A 91 4.54 -5.41 1.62
N ILE A 92 4.85 -5.56 2.90
CA ILE A 92 4.02 -6.30 3.85
C ILE A 92 3.11 -5.38 4.69
N GLN A 93 2.91 -4.12 4.25
CA GLN A 93 2.05 -3.12 4.87
C GLN A 93 2.41 -2.79 6.34
N ARG A 94 3.65 -3.00 6.71
CA ARG A 94 4.20 -2.60 8.01
C ARG A 94 4.76 -1.18 7.89
N TYR A 95 3.86 -0.22 7.69
CA TYR A 95 4.20 1.16 7.36
C TYR A 95 5.07 1.85 8.42
N ASP A 96 4.76 1.68 9.71
CA ASP A 96 5.56 2.29 10.79
C ASP A 96 7.01 1.84 10.77
N GLN A 97 7.25 0.53 10.56
CA GLN A 97 8.59 -0.02 10.44
C GLN A 97 9.29 0.48 9.16
N SER A 98 8.55 0.60 8.06
CA SER A 98 9.08 1.20 6.83
C SER A 98 9.53 2.64 7.07
N ILE A 99 8.70 3.46 7.73
CA ILE A 99 9.01 4.85 8.08
C ILE A 99 10.26 4.92 8.96
N GLU A 100 10.40 4.03 9.95
CA GLU A 100 11.59 4.00 10.82
C GLU A 100 12.88 3.86 10.02
N PHE A 101 12.92 2.90 9.06
CA PHE A 101 14.09 2.67 8.22
C PHE A 101 14.31 3.79 7.20
N LEU A 102 13.25 4.35 6.62
CA LEU A 102 13.35 5.52 5.74
C LEU A 102 13.89 6.76 6.46
N LEU A 103 13.49 6.98 7.71
CA LEU A 103 14.03 8.08 8.51
C LEU A 103 15.53 7.92 8.76
N LYS A 104 16.01 6.69 9.01
CA LYS A 104 17.44 6.39 9.11
C LYS A 104 18.16 6.64 7.78
N ALA A 105 17.57 6.20 6.67
CA ALA A 105 18.11 6.48 5.33
C ALA A 105 18.20 7.99 5.06
N ASN A 106 17.14 8.75 5.38
CA ASN A 106 17.14 10.20 5.23
C ASN A 106 18.17 10.91 6.13
N GLN A 107 18.43 10.41 7.34
CA GLN A 107 19.52 10.94 8.18
C GLN A 107 20.91 10.75 7.54
N LEU A 108 21.11 9.62 6.83
CA LEU A 108 22.38 9.33 6.14
C LEU A 108 22.54 10.15 4.88
N LYS A 109 21.47 10.35 4.11
CA LYS A 109 21.46 11.12 2.87
C LYS A 109 20.24 12.08 2.83
N PRO A 110 20.29 13.23 3.50
CA PRO A 110 19.14 14.15 3.60
C PRO A 110 18.71 14.76 2.26
N THR A 111 19.58 14.74 1.27
CA THR A 111 19.33 15.25 -0.08
C THR A 111 18.95 14.17 -1.08
N ASP A 112 18.73 12.93 -0.63
CA ASP A 112 18.24 11.86 -1.49
C ASP A 112 16.75 12.05 -1.75
N TYR A 113 16.43 12.53 -2.95
CA TYR A 113 15.09 12.91 -3.35
C TYR A 113 14.10 11.74 -3.26
N GLU A 114 14.50 10.55 -3.70
CA GLU A 114 13.62 9.37 -3.70
C GLU A 114 13.27 8.94 -2.27
N THR A 115 14.19 9.02 -1.32
CA THR A 115 13.90 8.76 0.09
C THR A 115 12.88 9.75 0.66
N VAL A 116 13.00 11.04 0.30
CA VAL A 116 12.07 12.10 0.76
C VAL A 116 10.66 11.86 0.20
N VAL A 117 10.55 11.58 -1.11
CA VAL A 117 9.24 11.27 -1.74
C VAL A 117 8.63 10.01 -1.16
N THR A 118 9.45 8.95 -0.95
CA THR A 118 8.99 7.70 -0.37
C THR A 118 8.50 7.87 1.06
N LEU A 119 9.13 8.73 1.86
CA LEU A 119 8.63 9.09 3.20
C LEU A 119 7.24 9.74 3.12
N GLY A 120 7.00 10.61 2.14
CA GLY A 120 5.67 11.16 1.88
C GLY A 120 4.65 10.07 1.58
N MET A 121 4.98 9.20 0.64
CA MET A 121 4.11 8.11 0.19
C MET A 121 3.77 7.14 1.32
N VAL A 122 4.76 6.64 2.05
CA VAL A 122 4.54 5.67 3.12
C VAL A 122 3.74 6.28 4.28
N ASN A 123 3.96 7.56 4.61
CA ASN A 123 3.14 8.26 5.61
C ASN A 123 1.69 8.44 5.13
N LEU A 124 1.46 8.72 3.84
CA LEU A 124 0.12 8.81 3.26
C LEU A 124 -0.62 7.48 3.39
N ASP A 125 0.02 6.37 3.01
CA ASP A 125 -0.54 5.02 3.06
C ASP A 125 -0.77 4.55 4.51
N ALA A 126 0.05 5.03 5.45
CA ALA A 126 -0.12 4.80 6.88
C ALA A 126 -1.26 5.63 7.51
N GLY A 127 -1.86 6.57 6.77
CA GLY A 127 -2.84 7.52 7.31
C GLY A 127 -2.25 8.67 8.14
N HIS A 128 -0.93 8.82 8.12
CA HIS A 128 -0.21 9.90 8.81
C HIS A 128 -0.17 11.17 7.94
N TYR A 129 -1.34 11.71 7.62
CA TYR A 129 -1.51 12.76 6.60
C TYR A 129 -0.71 14.03 6.88
N ASP A 130 -0.60 14.46 8.14
CA ASP A 130 0.21 15.62 8.51
C ASP A 130 1.71 15.42 8.26
N GLN A 131 2.21 14.20 8.43
CA GLN A 131 3.60 13.86 8.15
C GLN A 131 3.82 13.71 6.65
N ALA A 132 2.89 13.09 5.93
CA ALA A 132 2.92 12.97 4.48
C ALA A 132 3.04 14.36 3.83
N GLU A 133 2.20 15.32 4.23
CA GLU A 133 2.24 16.70 3.77
C GLU A 133 3.62 17.35 3.96
N LYS A 134 4.21 17.21 5.16
CA LYS A 134 5.55 17.75 5.42
C LYS A 134 6.62 17.19 4.48
N TRP A 135 6.59 15.88 4.24
CA TRP A 135 7.55 15.23 3.36
C TRP A 135 7.34 15.62 1.90
N TYR A 136 6.09 15.71 1.44
CA TYR A 136 5.81 16.18 0.08
C TYR A 136 6.20 17.64 -0.11
N HIS A 137 5.98 18.52 0.87
CA HIS A 137 6.51 19.88 0.81
C HIS A 137 8.05 19.91 0.75
N ALA A 138 8.74 19.01 1.48
CA ALA A 138 10.18 18.90 1.38
C ALA A 138 10.62 18.44 -0.03
N ALA A 139 9.92 17.45 -0.61
CA ALA A 139 10.19 16.99 -1.97
C ALA A 139 9.97 18.10 -3.02
N ILE A 140 8.86 18.86 -2.92
CA ILE A 140 8.54 19.97 -3.83
C ILE A 140 9.57 21.11 -3.73
N LYS A 141 10.15 21.34 -2.54
CA LYS A 141 11.29 22.28 -2.40
C LYS A 141 12.53 21.81 -3.13
N MET A 142 12.73 20.51 -3.28
CA MET A 142 13.86 19.94 -4.03
C MET A 142 13.58 19.93 -5.54
N LYS A 143 12.34 19.59 -5.93
CA LYS A 143 11.86 19.54 -7.32
C LYS A 143 10.44 20.06 -7.39
N SER A 144 10.29 21.33 -7.79
CA SER A 144 9.01 22.04 -7.74
C SER A 144 7.96 21.57 -8.76
N ASP A 145 8.38 20.82 -9.78
CA ASP A 145 7.58 20.30 -10.89
C ASP A 145 7.41 18.77 -10.85
N ASP A 146 7.74 18.13 -9.72
CA ASP A 146 7.54 16.68 -9.59
C ASP A 146 6.07 16.35 -9.38
N VAL A 147 5.46 15.75 -10.39
CA VAL A 147 4.04 15.39 -10.43
C VAL A 147 3.68 14.44 -9.28
N ARG A 148 4.55 13.48 -8.93
CA ARG A 148 4.30 12.54 -7.82
C ARG A 148 4.16 13.24 -6.48
N SER A 149 5.06 14.19 -6.20
CA SER A 149 5.03 14.96 -4.95
C SER A 149 3.82 15.90 -4.89
N LEU A 150 3.46 16.53 -6.00
CA LEU A 150 2.29 17.40 -6.10
C LEU A 150 0.99 16.60 -5.94
N ALA A 151 0.87 15.44 -6.59
CA ALA A 151 -0.28 14.55 -6.43
C ALA A 151 -0.37 14.01 -5.00
N GLY A 152 0.74 13.59 -4.41
CA GLY A 152 0.80 13.13 -3.03
C GLY A 152 0.44 14.22 -2.01
N LEU A 153 0.84 15.47 -2.25
CA LEU A 153 0.43 16.62 -1.44
C LEU A 153 -1.08 16.85 -1.55
N ALA A 154 -1.64 16.83 -2.76
CA ALA A 154 -3.08 16.96 -2.96
C ALA A 154 -3.85 15.82 -2.27
N ALA A 155 -3.39 14.58 -2.40
CA ALA A 155 -3.99 13.44 -1.74
C ALA A 155 -3.97 13.56 -0.21
N SER A 156 -2.84 13.92 0.40
CA SER A 156 -2.70 14.04 1.85
C SER A 156 -3.57 15.16 2.43
N THR A 157 -3.63 16.33 1.79
CA THR A 157 -4.47 17.45 2.21
C THR A 157 -5.96 17.15 2.08
N LEU A 158 -6.38 16.44 1.00
CA LEU A 158 -7.74 15.95 0.82
C LEU A 158 -8.13 14.93 1.90
N GLN A 159 -7.24 13.99 2.25
CA GLN A 159 -7.50 13.00 3.28
C GLN A 159 -7.59 13.63 4.68
N ARG A 160 -6.81 14.67 4.93
CA ARG A 160 -6.88 15.43 6.17
C ARG A 160 -8.14 16.31 6.27
N GLY A 161 -8.84 16.54 5.15
CA GLY A 161 -10.02 17.39 5.10
C GLY A 161 -9.72 18.89 5.06
N ASP A 162 -8.50 19.28 4.76
CA ASP A 162 -8.12 20.68 4.59
C ASP A 162 -8.42 21.15 3.16
N ALA A 163 -9.64 21.64 2.97
CA ALA A 163 -10.13 22.06 1.65
C ALA A 163 -9.28 23.18 1.02
N LYS A 164 -8.71 24.09 1.84
CA LYS A 164 -7.88 25.17 1.30
C LYS A 164 -6.52 24.66 0.84
N ALA A 165 -5.82 23.91 1.66
CA ALA A 165 -4.54 23.31 1.27
C ALA A 165 -4.69 22.36 0.07
N ALA A 166 -5.79 21.58 0.03
CA ALA A 166 -6.09 20.71 -1.10
C ALA A 166 -6.31 21.49 -2.40
N GLU A 167 -7.05 22.62 -2.35
CA GLU A 167 -7.25 23.48 -3.51
C GLU A 167 -5.93 24.03 -4.06
N ASP A 168 -5.07 24.52 -3.18
CA ASP A 168 -3.75 25.06 -3.54
C ASP A 168 -2.85 23.97 -4.15
N ALA A 169 -2.86 22.74 -3.59
CA ALA A 169 -2.08 21.62 -4.11
C ALA A 169 -2.59 21.12 -5.47
N ILE A 170 -3.91 21.00 -5.64
CA ILE A 170 -4.53 20.61 -6.91
C ILE A 170 -4.23 21.63 -8.00
N ALA A 171 -4.29 22.93 -7.68
CA ALA A 171 -3.97 23.98 -8.66
C ALA A 171 -2.49 23.93 -9.10
N GLN A 172 -1.57 23.60 -8.19
CA GLN A 172 -0.16 23.39 -8.54
C GLN A 172 0.03 22.16 -9.43
N LEU A 173 -0.61 21.04 -9.11
CA LEU A 173 -0.57 19.83 -9.93
C LEU A 173 -1.12 20.11 -11.33
N GLU A 174 -2.27 20.76 -11.44
CA GLU A 174 -2.90 21.09 -12.74
C GLU A 174 -2.04 22.01 -13.59
N LYS A 175 -1.31 22.94 -12.96
CA LYS A 175 -0.37 23.83 -13.67
C LYS A 175 0.82 23.06 -14.26
N VAL A 176 1.32 22.02 -13.57
CA VAL A 176 2.49 21.24 -14.00
C VAL A 176 2.07 20.12 -14.95
N ASP A 177 1.00 19.42 -14.63
CA ASP A 177 0.44 18.34 -15.45
C ASP A 177 -1.08 18.46 -15.56
N PRO A 178 -1.56 19.27 -16.55
CA PRO A 178 -3.00 19.42 -16.80
C PRO A 178 -3.70 18.12 -17.22
N SER A 179 -2.91 17.11 -17.65
CA SER A 179 -3.41 15.81 -18.11
C SER A 179 -3.39 14.72 -17.03
N SER A 180 -2.99 15.05 -15.81
CA SER A 180 -2.94 14.10 -14.70
C SER A 180 -4.28 13.41 -14.49
N GLN A 181 -4.23 12.08 -14.45
CA GLN A 181 -5.42 11.23 -14.27
C GLN A 181 -6.05 11.38 -12.88
N ASP A 182 -5.32 11.92 -11.91
CA ASP A 182 -5.81 12.12 -10.54
C ASP A 182 -6.68 13.37 -10.40
N LEU A 183 -6.52 14.37 -11.29
CA LEU A 183 -7.20 15.67 -11.20
C LEU A 183 -8.72 15.57 -11.13
N PRO A 184 -9.43 14.76 -11.95
CA PRO A 184 -10.88 14.65 -11.87
C PRO A 184 -11.35 14.19 -10.49
N GLN A 185 -10.72 13.15 -9.94
CA GLN A 185 -11.05 12.57 -8.63
C GLN A 185 -10.73 13.57 -7.51
N PHE A 186 -9.59 14.23 -7.57
CA PHE A 186 -9.21 15.24 -6.57
C PHE A 186 -10.16 16.43 -6.54
N LYS A 187 -10.58 16.92 -7.70
CA LYS A 187 -11.56 18.03 -7.81
C LYS A 187 -12.93 17.63 -7.28
N GLU A 188 -13.38 16.42 -7.56
CA GLU A 188 -14.64 15.88 -7.02
C GLU A 188 -14.60 15.80 -5.48
N LYS A 189 -13.53 15.23 -4.93
CA LYS A 189 -13.37 15.11 -3.47
C LYS A 189 -13.27 16.48 -2.80
N LEU A 190 -12.56 17.43 -3.41
CA LEU A 190 -12.50 18.83 -2.94
C LEU A 190 -13.86 19.48 -2.93
N ALA A 191 -14.67 19.31 -3.99
CA ALA A 191 -16.02 19.84 -4.05
C ALA A 191 -16.90 19.28 -2.92
N SER A 192 -16.80 17.98 -2.66
CA SER A 192 -17.51 17.32 -1.55
C SER A 192 -17.09 17.87 -0.18
N LEU A 193 -15.80 18.13 0.04
CA LEU A 193 -15.29 18.74 1.27
C LEU A 193 -15.82 20.17 1.47
N LYS A 194 -15.95 20.94 0.40
CA LYS A 194 -16.48 22.32 0.45
C LYS A 194 -18.01 22.36 0.73
N GLN A 195 -18.75 21.35 0.33
CA GLN A 195 -20.20 21.24 0.55
C GLN A 195 -20.56 20.71 1.93
N GLY A 196 -19.70 19.91 2.56
CA GLY A 196 -19.91 19.32 3.88
C GLY A 196 -19.62 20.24 5.07
N LYS A 197 -19.30 21.51 4.80
CA LYS A 197 -19.25 22.61 5.75
C LYS A 197 -20.49 23.47 5.59
#